data_77ca8711e3116c941f576ce5313c814a
#
_entry.id   77ca8711e3116c941f576ce5313c814a
#
_cell.length_a   1.000
_cell.length_b   1.000
_cell.length_c   1.000
_cell.angle_alpha   90.00
_cell.angle_beta   90.00
_cell.angle_gamma   90.00
#
_symmetry.space_group_name_H-M   'P 1'
#
loop_
_entity.id
_entity.type
_entity.pdbx_description
1 polymer ?
#
loop_
_entity_poly.entity_id
_entity_poly.type
_entity_poly.pdbx_seq_one_letter_code
_entity_poly.pdbx_strand_id
1 'polypeptide(L)'
;MISVLGTGVAGLCAATALAERGLPVEVIAPGDAPAPASHLAGGMLAPFCEGESAPAVVVSKGQAALGWWAARIPGVVRRGTLVVAPPRDAAELDRFARATQGHRAVSPADLEPELAGRFARGLHFPDEAHMDPRKALARLRERLVAQGVDFRESGPRGGIVDCRGLAAASHLPDLRAVRGEMLELCAPDVQLTRPVRLLHPRFPCYVVPRGGGRYMIGATMVESARPGPVTARAVMELLSAAYTLHPGFAEAEVIATGAGLRPAFPDNIPALRHAPDRTHLNGLYRHGFLMAPVLAEELAEALASPSSKDLTHAH
;
A
#
# COMPACT_ATOMS: atom_id res chain seq x y z
N MET A 1 -0.52 24.90 -14.98
CA MET A 1 0.52 23.98 -14.45
C MET A 1 0.12 23.53 -13.07
N ILE A 2 0.26 22.24 -12.76
CA ILE A 2 0.02 21.65 -11.44
C ILE A 2 1.32 21.04 -10.97
N SER A 3 1.77 21.42 -9.77
CA SER A 3 3.00 20.92 -9.15
C SER A 3 2.66 19.89 -8.08
N VAL A 4 2.92 18.61 -8.36
CA VAL A 4 2.71 17.51 -7.43
C VAL A 4 3.96 17.33 -6.57
N LEU A 5 3.84 17.52 -5.26
CA LEU A 5 4.95 17.35 -4.32
C LEU A 5 5.03 15.91 -3.79
N GLY A 6 6.14 15.21 -4.06
CA GLY A 6 6.41 13.86 -3.56
C GLY A 6 6.22 12.76 -4.61
N THR A 7 7.06 11.71 -4.50
CA THR A 7 7.13 10.56 -5.42
C THR A 7 6.69 9.24 -4.78
N GLY A 8 5.98 9.32 -3.67
CA GLY A 8 5.29 8.16 -3.10
C GLY A 8 4.07 7.75 -3.92
N VAL A 9 3.34 6.72 -3.46
CA VAL A 9 2.15 6.23 -4.16
C VAL A 9 1.11 7.34 -4.39
N ALA A 10 0.90 8.24 -3.41
CA ALA A 10 -0.01 9.37 -3.57
C ALA A 10 0.39 10.28 -4.73
N GLY A 11 1.65 10.73 -4.73
CA GLY A 11 2.13 11.69 -5.73
C GLY A 11 2.15 11.10 -7.14
N LEU A 12 2.64 9.86 -7.31
CA LEU A 12 2.68 9.24 -8.63
C LEU A 12 1.29 8.90 -9.16
N CYS A 13 0.33 8.47 -8.31
CA CYS A 13 -1.06 8.29 -8.72
C CYS A 13 -1.69 9.63 -9.11
N ALA A 14 -1.51 10.69 -8.32
CA ALA A 14 -2.03 12.02 -8.61
C ALA A 14 -1.47 12.55 -9.94
N ALA A 15 -0.15 12.51 -10.13
CA ALA A 15 0.47 12.95 -11.37
C ALA A 15 -0.04 12.16 -12.58
N THR A 16 -0.23 10.83 -12.43
CA THR A 16 -0.74 9.98 -13.50
C THR A 16 -2.18 10.36 -13.88
N ALA A 17 -3.08 10.49 -12.90
CA ALA A 17 -4.48 10.83 -13.16
C ALA A 17 -4.65 12.22 -13.78
N LEU A 18 -3.82 13.19 -13.37
CA LEU A 18 -3.79 14.54 -13.93
C LEU A 18 -3.25 14.55 -15.36
N ALA A 19 -2.12 13.88 -15.62
CA ALA A 19 -1.51 13.82 -16.96
C ALA A 19 -2.41 13.10 -17.97
N GLU A 20 -3.07 12.01 -17.57
CA GLU A 20 -4.01 11.27 -18.44
C GLU A 20 -5.26 12.09 -18.81
N ARG A 21 -5.59 13.15 -18.05
CA ARG A 21 -6.63 14.12 -18.39
C ARG A 21 -6.11 15.33 -19.20
N GLY A 22 -4.83 15.27 -19.63
CA GLY A 22 -4.21 16.34 -20.41
C GLY A 22 -3.90 17.62 -19.62
N LEU A 23 -3.94 17.57 -18.29
CA LEU A 23 -3.57 18.69 -17.45
C LEU A 23 -2.04 18.84 -17.42
N PRO A 24 -1.50 20.06 -17.50
CA PRO A 24 -0.05 20.27 -17.42
C PRO A 24 0.46 20.01 -16.00
N VAL A 25 1.30 18.99 -15.83
CA VAL A 25 1.80 18.48 -14.54
C VAL A 25 3.32 18.47 -14.51
N GLU A 26 3.87 18.81 -13.37
CA GLU A 26 5.24 18.48 -12.96
C GLU A 26 5.26 17.78 -11.59
N VAL A 27 6.32 17.03 -11.32
CA VAL A 27 6.53 16.36 -10.02
C VAL A 27 7.76 16.94 -9.34
N ILE A 28 7.62 17.35 -8.09
CA ILE A 28 8.70 17.89 -7.28
C ILE A 28 9.15 16.83 -6.26
N ALA A 29 10.43 16.44 -6.35
CA ALA A 29 11.05 15.46 -5.48
C ALA A 29 12.49 15.86 -5.19
N PRO A 30 12.80 16.47 -4.03
CA PRO A 30 14.16 16.78 -3.63
C PRO A 30 15.06 15.55 -3.70
N GLY A 31 16.29 15.70 -4.22
CA GLY A 31 17.22 14.59 -4.43
C GLY A 31 17.69 13.93 -3.14
N ASP A 32 17.67 14.66 -2.02
CA ASP A 32 18.02 14.20 -0.67
C ASP A 32 16.82 13.67 0.13
N ALA A 33 15.62 13.66 -0.47
CA ALA A 33 14.41 13.16 0.22
C ALA A 33 14.55 11.67 0.56
N PRO A 34 14.16 11.25 1.78
CA PRO A 34 14.17 9.84 2.14
C PRO A 34 13.23 9.02 1.26
N ALA A 35 13.56 7.75 1.07
CA ALA A 35 12.72 6.84 0.31
C ALA A 35 11.27 6.84 0.86
N PRO A 36 10.26 6.94 -0.01
CA PRO A 36 8.87 6.98 0.42
C PRO A 36 8.47 5.72 1.21
N ALA A 37 7.63 5.87 2.24
CA ALA A 37 7.07 4.74 3.00
C ALA A 37 6.37 3.70 2.09
N SER A 38 5.89 4.12 0.92
CA SER A 38 5.29 3.26 -0.10
C SER A 38 6.23 2.15 -0.61
N HIS A 39 7.56 2.35 -0.55
CA HIS A 39 8.55 1.33 -0.95
C HIS A 39 8.60 0.15 0.01
N LEU A 40 8.07 0.31 1.21
CA LEU A 40 8.03 -0.71 2.27
C LEU A 40 6.66 -1.41 2.38
N ALA A 41 5.74 -1.09 1.48
CA ALA A 41 4.41 -1.67 1.49
C ALA A 41 4.39 -3.13 1.00
N GLY A 42 3.40 -3.89 1.46
CA GLY A 42 3.13 -5.25 0.99
C GLY A 42 2.70 -5.31 -0.48
N GLY A 43 2.12 -4.24 -1.02
CA GLY A 43 1.62 -4.21 -2.39
C GLY A 43 0.40 -5.10 -2.62
N MET A 44 -0.31 -5.42 -1.57
CA MET A 44 -1.58 -6.12 -1.65
C MET A 44 -2.67 -5.16 -2.14
N LEU A 45 -3.43 -5.61 -3.13
CA LEU A 45 -4.66 -4.98 -3.62
C LEU A 45 -5.83 -5.82 -3.08
N ALA A 46 -6.07 -5.66 -1.77
CA ALA A 46 -6.86 -6.56 -0.96
C ALA A 46 -7.97 -5.82 -0.18
N PRO A 47 -8.90 -5.15 -0.89
CA PRO A 47 -9.92 -4.32 -0.23
C PRO A 47 -10.84 -5.12 0.68
N PHE A 48 -11.17 -6.35 0.32
CA PHE A 48 -12.08 -7.19 1.11
C PHE A 48 -11.45 -7.68 2.41
N CYS A 49 -10.16 -8.06 2.38
CA CYS A 49 -9.39 -8.41 3.58
C CYS A 49 -9.27 -7.24 4.56
N GLU A 50 -9.23 -6.00 4.06
CA GLU A 50 -9.17 -4.80 4.90
C GLU A 50 -10.46 -4.59 5.72
N GLY A 51 -11.59 -5.14 5.29
CA GLY A 51 -12.90 -5.04 5.95
C GLY A 51 -12.92 -5.51 7.41
N GLU A 52 -11.91 -6.29 7.84
CA GLU A 52 -11.76 -6.68 9.25
C GLU A 52 -11.62 -5.47 10.19
N SER A 53 -10.97 -4.40 9.73
CA SER A 53 -10.60 -3.29 10.61
C SER A 53 -10.56 -1.92 9.92
N ALA A 54 -10.71 -1.86 8.60
CA ALA A 54 -10.76 -0.61 7.87
C ALA A 54 -12.18 -0.02 7.83
N PRO A 55 -12.32 1.30 7.77
CA PRO A 55 -13.61 1.93 7.50
C PRO A 55 -14.23 1.43 6.18
N ALA A 56 -15.57 1.32 6.15
CA ALA A 56 -16.30 0.77 5.00
C ALA A 56 -16.00 1.49 3.66
N VAL A 57 -15.70 2.79 3.72
CA VAL A 57 -15.31 3.58 2.54
C VAL A 57 -14.01 3.09 1.90
N VAL A 58 -13.07 2.58 2.69
CA VAL A 58 -11.82 2.01 2.17
C VAL A 58 -12.09 0.71 1.42
N VAL A 59 -12.98 -0.13 1.96
CA VAL A 59 -13.39 -1.38 1.31
C VAL A 59 -14.12 -1.10 0.01
N SER A 60 -15.12 -0.21 0.02
CA SER A 60 -15.95 0.07 -1.15
C SER A 60 -15.16 0.77 -2.27
N LYS A 61 -14.46 1.85 -1.95
CA LYS A 61 -13.68 2.60 -2.94
C LYS A 61 -12.42 1.84 -3.39
N GLY A 62 -11.78 1.11 -2.48
CA GLY A 62 -10.55 0.36 -2.76
C GLY A 62 -10.69 -0.74 -3.82
N GLN A 63 -11.91 -1.21 -4.09
CA GLN A 63 -12.18 -2.20 -5.15
C GLN A 63 -11.76 -1.72 -6.54
N ALA A 64 -11.81 -0.41 -6.81
CA ALA A 64 -11.39 0.17 -8.08
C ALA A 64 -9.87 0.09 -8.31
N ALA A 65 -9.08 -0.05 -7.24
CA ALA A 65 -7.62 -0.02 -7.32
C ALA A 65 -7.03 -1.09 -8.23
N LEU A 66 -7.56 -2.33 -8.17
CA LEU A 66 -7.05 -3.43 -8.98
C LEU A 66 -7.13 -3.12 -10.48
N GLY A 67 -8.29 -2.65 -10.94
CA GLY A 67 -8.48 -2.24 -12.33
C GLY A 67 -7.56 -1.09 -12.73
N TRP A 68 -7.44 -0.09 -11.86
CA TRP A 68 -6.60 1.07 -12.10
C TRP A 68 -5.11 0.69 -12.29
N TRP A 69 -4.58 -0.13 -11.39
CA TRP A 69 -3.19 -0.60 -11.46
C TRP A 69 -2.96 -1.49 -12.68
N ALA A 70 -3.83 -2.47 -12.92
CA ALA A 70 -3.67 -3.43 -14.01
C ALA A 70 -3.72 -2.79 -15.40
N ALA A 71 -4.41 -1.65 -15.54
CA ALA A 71 -4.45 -0.90 -16.80
C ALA A 71 -3.15 -0.11 -17.06
N ARG A 72 -2.33 0.15 -16.04
CA ARG A 72 -1.20 1.09 -16.13
C ARG A 72 0.17 0.45 -15.97
N ILE A 73 0.25 -0.66 -15.24
CA ILE A 73 1.52 -1.34 -15.01
C ILE A 73 1.42 -2.84 -15.29
N PRO A 74 2.48 -3.46 -15.83
CA PRO A 74 2.59 -4.92 -15.84
C PRO A 74 2.89 -5.44 -14.43
N GLY A 75 2.60 -6.72 -14.17
CA GLY A 75 3.00 -7.38 -12.93
C GLY A 75 1.98 -7.31 -11.79
N VAL A 76 0.75 -6.90 -12.07
CA VAL A 76 -0.38 -7.14 -11.16
C VAL A 76 -0.77 -8.61 -11.24
N VAL A 77 -0.58 -9.33 -10.13
CA VAL A 77 -0.84 -10.78 -10.04
C VAL A 77 -2.22 -11.00 -9.44
N ARG A 78 -3.15 -11.51 -10.24
CA ARG A 78 -4.55 -11.76 -9.86
C ARG A 78 -4.73 -13.21 -9.42
N ARG A 79 -4.26 -13.55 -8.22
CA ARG A 79 -4.40 -14.90 -7.64
C ARG A 79 -5.18 -14.92 -6.34
N GLY A 80 -5.75 -13.78 -5.98
CA GLY A 80 -6.45 -13.62 -4.71
C GLY A 80 -5.50 -13.57 -3.50
N THR A 81 -6.11 -13.47 -2.32
CA THR A 81 -5.43 -13.55 -1.03
C THR A 81 -5.94 -14.77 -0.27
N LEU A 82 -5.03 -15.51 0.35
CA LEU A 82 -5.36 -16.61 1.26
C LEU A 82 -5.18 -16.13 2.70
N VAL A 83 -6.18 -16.35 3.54
CA VAL A 83 -6.14 -16.05 4.99
C VAL A 83 -6.20 -17.36 5.75
N VAL A 84 -5.25 -17.55 6.67
CA VAL A 84 -5.15 -18.75 7.50
C VAL A 84 -4.94 -18.38 8.97
N ALA A 85 -5.26 -19.30 9.85
CA ALA A 85 -4.95 -19.18 11.28
C ALA A 85 -4.31 -20.49 11.77
N PRO A 86 -3.35 -20.42 12.73
CA PRO A 86 -2.82 -21.62 13.38
C PRO A 86 -3.96 -22.43 14.03
N PRO A 87 -3.86 -23.75 14.15
CA PRO A 87 -4.91 -24.58 14.73
C PRO A 87 -5.40 -24.10 16.11
N ARG A 88 -4.49 -23.63 16.95
CA ARG A 88 -4.82 -23.07 18.29
C ARG A 88 -5.60 -21.77 18.24
N ASP A 89 -5.51 -21.02 17.12
CA ASP A 89 -6.14 -19.71 16.91
C ASP A 89 -7.27 -19.80 15.88
N ALA A 90 -7.85 -20.99 15.64
CA ALA A 90 -8.87 -21.24 14.62
C ALA A 90 -10.11 -20.33 14.75
N ALA A 91 -10.46 -19.89 15.97
CA ALA A 91 -11.55 -18.94 16.22
C ALA A 91 -11.31 -17.57 15.58
N GLU A 92 -10.04 -17.16 15.36
CA GLU A 92 -9.71 -15.92 14.67
C GLU A 92 -10.15 -15.96 13.20
N LEU A 93 -10.09 -17.14 12.56
CA LEU A 93 -10.57 -17.30 11.19
C LEU A 93 -12.09 -17.09 11.08
N ASP A 94 -12.85 -17.59 12.05
CA ASP A 94 -14.30 -17.39 12.10
C ASP A 94 -14.67 -15.94 12.41
N ARG A 95 -13.91 -15.29 13.29
CA ARG A 95 -14.07 -13.85 13.57
C ARG A 95 -13.80 -13.03 12.31
N PHE A 96 -12.71 -13.33 11.61
CA PHE A 96 -12.34 -12.65 10.37
C PHE A 96 -13.41 -12.86 9.28
N ALA A 97 -13.93 -14.06 9.13
CA ALA A 97 -14.99 -14.36 8.17
C ALA A 97 -16.26 -13.57 8.41
N ARG A 98 -16.65 -13.37 9.68
CA ARG A 98 -17.83 -12.55 10.02
C ARG A 98 -17.62 -11.05 9.77
N ALA A 99 -16.39 -10.59 9.83
CA ALA A 99 -16.04 -9.17 9.68
C ALA A 99 -15.77 -8.78 8.19
N THR A 100 -15.63 -9.77 7.29
CA THR A 100 -15.23 -9.53 5.90
C THR A 100 -16.23 -10.11 4.91
N GLN A 101 -16.13 -9.67 3.65
CA GLN A 101 -16.96 -10.13 2.53
C GLN A 101 -16.08 -10.59 1.36
N GLY A 102 -16.67 -11.21 0.34
CA GLY A 102 -15.96 -11.60 -0.89
C GLY A 102 -15.02 -12.78 -0.74
N HIS A 103 -15.11 -13.55 0.33
CA HIS A 103 -14.31 -14.75 0.54
C HIS A 103 -15.15 -16.03 0.38
N ARG A 104 -14.42 -17.12 0.20
CA ARG A 104 -14.96 -18.50 0.29
C ARG A 104 -14.06 -19.33 1.20
N ALA A 105 -14.68 -20.27 1.95
CA ALA A 105 -13.92 -21.25 2.73
C ALA A 105 -13.24 -22.24 1.78
N VAL A 106 -11.97 -22.55 2.06
CA VAL A 106 -11.15 -23.45 1.24
C VAL A 106 -10.24 -24.32 2.10
N SER A 107 -9.77 -25.45 1.55
CA SER A 107 -8.55 -26.08 2.03
C SER A 107 -7.35 -25.26 1.51
N PRO A 108 -6.46 -24.76 2.36
CA PRO A 108 -5.28 -24.04 1.89
C PRO A 108 -4.41 -24.82 0.93
N ALA A 109 -4.33 -26.13 1.09
CA ALA A 109 -3.57 -27.02 0.22
C ALA A 109 -4.06 -27.04 -1.24
N ASP A 110 -5.35 -26.77 -1.49
CA ASP A 110 -5.89 -26.70 -2.85
C ASP A 110 -5.37 -25.50 -3.64
N LEU A 111 -4.93 -24.45 -2.93
CA LEU A 111 -4.45 -23.21 -3.51
C LEU A 111 -2.92 -23.06 -3.42
N GLU A 112 -2.35 -23.51 -2.32
CA GLU A 112 -0.93 -23.51 -2.01
C GLU A 112 -0.54 -24.90 -1.48
N PRO A 113 -0.14 -25.84 -2.34
CA PRO A 113 0.14 -27.23 -1.95
C PRO A 113 1.16 -27.37 -0.82
N GLU A 114 2.10 -26.44 -0.71
CA GLU A 114 3.10 -26.41 0.36
C GLU A 114 2.53 -26.14 1.75
N LEU A 115 1.29 -25.69 1.84
CA LEU A 115 0.58 -25.52 3.11
C LEU A 115 -0.20 -26.79 3.53
N ALA A 116 -0.06 -27.88 2.79
CA ALA A 116 -0.71 -29.15 3.11
C ALA A 116 -0.34 -29.65 4.51
N GLY A 117 -1.36 -30.10 5.26
CA GLY A 117 -1.17 -30.60 6.63
C GLY A 117 -0.92 -29.54 7.71
N ARG A 118 -0.71 -28.28 7.33
CA ARG A 118 -0.44 -27.18 8.29
C ARG A 118 -1.70 -26.44 8.73
N PHE A 119 -2.60 -26.22 7.80
CA PHE A 119 -3.85 -25.49 8.04
C PHE A 119 -5.00 -26.31 7.47
N ALA A 120 -5.97 -26.67 8.32
CA ALA A 120 -7.12 -27.46 7.90
C ALA A 120 -8.10 -26.66 7.04
N ARG A 121 -8.20 -25.36 7.26
CA ARG A 121 -9.09 -24.46 6.54
C ARG A 121 -8.52 -23.06 6.42
N GLY A 122 -8.97 -22.35 5.40
CA GLY A 122 -8.62 -20.94 5.14
C GLY A 122 -9.77 -20.20 4.48
N LEU A 123 -9.61 -18.91 4.30
CA LEU A 123 -10.51 -18.07 3.52
C LEU A 123 -9.77 -17.57 2.28
N HIS A 124 -10.33 -17.77 1.12
CA HIS A 124 -9.80 -17.28 -0.15
C HIS A 124 -10.61 -16.09 -0.65
N PHE A 125 -9.96 -15.00 -0.95
CA PHE A 125 -10.50 -13.78 -1.54
C PHE A 125 -10.09 -13.73 -3.02
N PRO A 126 -10.87 -14.30 -3.94
CA PRO A 126 -10.46 -14.48 -5.35
C PRO A 126 -10.29 -13.18 -6.12
N ASP A 127 -11.05 -12.14 -5.76
CA ASP A 127 -11.08 -10.85 -6.45
C ASP A 127 -9.99 -9.87 -5.98
N GLU A 128 -9.04 -10.36 -5.19
CA GLU A 128 -7.89 -9.60 -4.74
C GLU A 128 -6.64 -9.91 -5.59
N ALA A 129 -5.66 -9.03 -5.47
CA ALA A 129 -4.41 -9.14 -6.23
C ALA A 129 -3.22 -8.62 -5.40
N HIS A 130 -2.03 -8.76 -5.96
CA HIS A 130 -0.82 -8.14 -5.41
C HIS A 130 0.13 -7.72 -6.50
N MET A 131 1.10 -6.90 -6.14
CA MET A 131 2.17 -6.44 -7.00
C MET A 131 3.41 -6.07 -6.18
N ASP A 132 4.55 -5.90 -6.83
CA ASP A 132 5.74 -5.31 -6.21
C ASP A 132 5.61 -3.78 -6.19
N PRO A 133 5.48 -3.13 -5.02
CA PRO A 133 5.29 -1.68 -4.90
C PRO A 133 6.43 -0.88 -5.54
N ARG A 134 7.68 -1.31 -5.35
CA ARG A 134 8.85 -0.60 -5.88
C ARG A 134 8.85 -0.61 -7.40
N LYS A 135 8.58 -1.78 -8.00
CA LYS A 135 8.44 -1.92 -9.45
C LYS A 135 7.25 -1.13 -9.99
N ALA A 136 6.12 -1.17 -9.27
CA ALA A 136 4.93 -0.43 -9.67
C ALA A 136 5.16 1.08 -9.70
N LEU A 137 5.78 1.64 -8.67
CA LEU A 137 6.10 3.07 -8.60
C LEU A 137 7.16 3.47 -9.65
N ALA A 138 8.18 2.64 -9.86
CA ALA A 138 9.17 2.87 -10.92
C ALA A 138 8.51 2.92 -12.30
N ARG A 139 7.59 2.00 -12.60
CA ARG A 139 6.85 1.97 -13.88
C ARG A 139 5.92 3.16 -14.06
N LEU A 140 5.23 3.62 -13.01
CA LEU A 140 4.45 4.86 -13.11
C LEU A 140 5.35 6.06 -13.40
N ARG A 141 6.51 6.15 -12.75
CA ARG A 141 7.48 7.22 -13.01
C ARG A 141 7.99 7.18 -14.45
N GLU A 142 8.41 6.02 -14.95
CA GLU A 142 8.86 5.84 -16.33
C GLU A 142 7.78 6.28 -17.34
N ARG A 143 6.52 5.89 -17.08
CA ARG A 143 5.38 6.26 -17.90
C ARG A 143 5.14 7.77 -17.92
N LEU A 144 5.20 8.42 -16.75
CA LEU A 144 5.07 9.88 -16.64
C LEU A 144 6.18 10.61 -17.39
N VAL A 145 7.42 10.17 -17.27
CA VAL A 145 8.56 10.73 -18.03
C VAL A 145 8.35 10.56 -19.53
N ALA A 146 7.90 9.39 -19.98
CA ALA A 146 7.59 9.14 -21.40
C ALA A 146 6.43 10.01 -21.92
N GLN A 147 5.52 10.46 -21.07
CA GLN A 147 4.45 11.41 -21.36
C GLN A 147 4.89 12.88 -21.30
N GLY A 148 6.18 13.15 -21.03
CA GLY A 148 6.73 14.51 -20.95
C GLY A 148 6.50 15.21 -19.60
N VAL A 149 6.12 14.49 -18.55
CA VAL A 149 6.03 15.06 -17.20
C VAL A 149 7.42 15.32 -16.66
N ASP A 150 7.66 16.58 -16.26
CA ASP A 150 8.94 17.04 -15.74
C ASP A 150 9.09 16.63 -14.26
N PHE A 151 10.25 16.06 -13.90
CA PHE A 151 10.62 15.72 -12.53
C PHE A 151 11.73 16.67 -12.07
N ARG A 152 11.45 17.46 -11.04
CA ARG A 152 12.34 18.52 -10.53
C ARG A 152 12.62 18.35 -9.06
N GLU A 153 13.72 18.90 -8.59
CA GLU A 153 14.11 18.83 -7.17
C GLU A 153 13.47 19.93 -6.31
N SER A 154 13.13 21.07 -6.91
CA SER A 154 12.59 22.22 -6.17
C SER A 154 11.85 23.19 -7.10
N GLY A 155 11.24 24.23 -6.53
CA GLY A 155 10.63 25.35 -7.23
C GLY A 155 9.35 24.98 -7.98
N PRO A 156 8.23 24.70 -7.26
CA PRO A 156 6.92 24.46 -7.91
C PRO A 156 6.50 25.68 -8.74
N ARG A 157 5.98 25.44 -9.95
CA ARG A 157 5.62 26.47 -10.94
C ARG A 157 4.11 26.71 -11.05
N GLY A 158 3.29 25.99 -10.32
CA GLY A 158 1.84 26.09 -10.44
C GLY A 158 1.09 25.76 -9.17
N GLY A 159 -0.21 25.49 -9.28
CA GLY A 159 -1.04 25.07 -8.16
C GLY A 159 -0.50 23.80 -7.50
N ILE A 160 -0.44 23.79 -6.19
CA ILE A 160 0.24 22.73 -5.42
C ILE A 160 -0.71 21.60 -5.06
N VAL A 161 -0.31 20.36 -5.40
CA VAL A 161 -0.88 19.12 -4.86
C VAL A 161 0.17 18.48 -3.96
N ASP A 162 -0.03 18.55 -2.64
CA ASP A 162 0.94 18.08 -1.65
C ASP A 162 0.68 16.62 -1.26
N CYS A 163 1.55 15.73 -1.73
CA CYS A 163 1.51 14.28 -1.54
C CYS A 163 2.70 13.76 -0.71
N ARG A 164 3.34 14.61 0.11
CA ARG A 164 4.59 14.30 0.82
C ARG A 164 4.43 13.44 2.07
N GLY A 165 3.23 12.92 2.34
CA GLY A 165 3.00 12.12 3.54
C GLY A 165 3.30 12.91 4.82
N LEU A 166 4.09 12.35 5.75
CA LEU A 166 4.41 13.04 7.01
C LEU A 166 5.21 14.33 6.85
N ALA A 167 5.90 14.55 5.74
CA ALA A 167 6.56 15.82 5.49
C ALA A 167 5.57 17.00 5.29
N ALA A 168 4.26 16.71 5.14
CA ALA A 168 3.20 17.70 5.13
C ALA A 168 2.58 18.01 6.51
N ALA A 169 3.10 17.42 7.60
CA ALA A 169 2.51 17.55 8.94
C ALA A 169 2.44 19.00 9.45
N SER A 170 3.32 19.89 9.00
CA SER A 170 3.25 21.33 9.34
C SER A 170 1.99 22.02 8.80
N HIS A 171 1.37 21.46 7.76
CA HIS A 171 0.12 21.95 7.15
C HIS A 171 -1.11 21.11 7.55
N LEU A 172 -0.88 19.94 8.15
CA LEU A 172 -1.91 18.99 8.56
C LEU A 172 -1.66 18.59 10.03
N PRO A 173 -2.08 19.44 10.99
CA PRO A 173 -1.70 19.29 12.41
C PRO A 173 -2.29 18.04 13.08
N ASP A 174 -3.34 17.46 12.51
CA ASP A 174 -3.95 16.19 12.96
C ASP A 174 -3.34 14.94 12.32
N LEU A 175 -2.34 15.12 11.44
CA LEU A 175 -1.64 13.99 10.82
C LEU A 175 -0.72 13.31 11.83
N ARG A 176 -0.96 12.04 12.10
CA ARG A 176 -0.15 11.22 13.01
C ARG A 176 0.71 10.21 12.24
N ALA A 177 1.75 9.75 12.91
CA ALA A 177 2.65 8.74 12.37
C ALA A 177 2.35 7.37 12.97
N VAL A 178 2.23 6.36 12.10
CA VAL A 178 2.16 4.96 12.52
C VAL A 178 3.34 4.20 11.94
N ARG A 179 4.22 3.74 12.81
CA ARG A 179 5.42 3.00 12.44
C ARG A 179 5.06 1.61 11.94
N GLY A 180 5.61 1.21 10.81
CA GLY A 180 5.54 -0.12 10.25
C GLY A 180 6.90 -0.66 9.91
N GLU A 181 7.14 -1.92 10.25
CA GLU A 181 8.40 -2.62 10.01
C GLU A 181 8.15 -3.87 9.17
N MET A 182 9.07 -4.17 8.27
CA MET A 182 8.98 -5.30 7.34
C MET A 182 10.34 -5.95 7.13
N LEU A 183 10.28 -7.20 6.68
CA LEU A 183 11.46 -7.96 6.23
C LEU A 183 11.27 -8.36 4.76
N GLU A 184 12.36 -8.49 4.04
CA GLU A 184 12.41 -9.17 2.75
C GLU A 184 13.30 -10.40 2.89
N LEU A 185 12.73 -11.57 2.56
CA LEU A 185 13.41 -12.86 2.67
C LEU A 185 13.66 -13.45 1.28
N CYS A 186 14.77 -14.14 1.13
CA CYS A 186 15.04 -15.04 0.01
C CYS A 186 14.92 -16.49 0.50
N ALA A 187 13.93 -17.21 -0.01
CA ALA A 187 13.61 -18.60 0.33
C ALA A 187 13.26 -19.35 -0.97
N PRO A 188 14.26 -19.73 -1.78
CA PRO A 188 14.03 -20.35 -3.09
C PRO A 188 13.29 -21.69 -3.02
N ASP A 189 13.38 -22.37 -1.90
CA ASP A 189 12.72 -23.65 -1.65
C ASP A 189 11.24 -23.50 -1.22
N VAL A 190 10.76 -22.28 -1.01
CA VAL A 190 9.35 -22.00 -0.71
C VAL A 190 8.65 -21.50 -1.97
N GLN A 191 7.50 -22.07 -2.30
CA GLN A 191 6.78 -21.76 -3.54
C GLN A 191 5.34 -21.27 -3.28
N LEU A 192 5.20 -20.18 -2.54
CA LEU A 192 3.90 -19.51 -2.42
C LEU A 192 3.64 -18.62 -3.63
N THR A 193 2.42 -18.69 -4.17
CA THR A 193 2.04 -18.02 -5.44
C THR A 193 1.17 -16.79 -5.24
N ARG A 194 0.63 -16.60 -4.03
CA ARG A 194 -0.26 -15.49 -3.63
C ARG A 194 0.08 -14.96 -2.25
N PRO A 195 -0.41 -13.78 -1.87
CA PRO A 195 -0.32 -13.32 -0.49
C PRO A 195 -1.01 -14.30 0.46
N VAL A 196 -0.33 -14.67 1.53
CA VAL A 196 -0.91 -15.44 2.62
C VAL A 196 -0.91 -14.58 3.88
N ARG A 197 -2.10 -14.30 4.41
CA ARG A 197 -2.28 -13.59 5.67
C ARG A 197 -2.43 -14.60 6.80
N LEU A 198 -1.51 -14.57 7.74
CA LEU A 198 -1.57 -15.35 8.96
C LEU A 198 -2.25 -14.52 10.05
N LEU A 199 -3.41 -14.97 10.50
CA LEU A 199 -4.08 -14.37 11.65
C LEU A 199 -3.37 -14.81 12.94
N HIS A 200 -3.05 -13.83 13.76
CA HIS A 200 -2.47 -14.06 15.08
C HIS A 200 -2.98 -12.99 16.03
N PRO A 201 -3.41 -13.32 17.26
CA PRO A 201 -4.03 -12.36 18.18
C PRO A 201 -3.17 -11.14 18.52
N ARG A 202 -1.84 -11.29 18.51
CA ARG A 202 -0.92 -10.21 18.88
C ARG A 202 -0.24 -9.54 17.69
N PHE A 203 0.10 -10.30 16.63
CA PHE A 203 0.87 -9.79 15.49
C PHE A 203 0.40 -10.44 14.17
N PRO A 204 -0.73 -9.99 13.63
CA PRO A 204 -1.15 -10.45 12.30
C PRO A 204 -0.06 -10.12 11.29
N CYS A 205 0.24 -11.10 10.44
CA CYS A 205 1.33 -11.00 9.48
C CYS A 205 0.83 -11.40 8.08
N TYR A 206 1.47 -10.90 7.06
CA TYR A 206 1.29 -11.36 5.70
C TYR A 206 2.63 -11.67 5.05
N VAL A 207 2.64 -12.71 4.22
CA VAL A 207 3.75 -13.09 3.36
C VAL A 207 3.33 -12.83 1.94
N VAL A 208 4.05 -11.98 1.21
CA VAL A 208 3.72 -11.59 -0.16
C VAL A 208 4.86 -12.00 -1.09
N PRO A 209 4.61 -12.87 -2.08
CA PRO A 209 5.62 -13.28 -3.05
C PRO A 209 6.03 -12.10 -3.95
N ARG A 210 7.33 -12.04 -4.26
CA ARG A 210 7.96 -11.04 -5.13
C ARG A 210 8.55 -11.65 -6.41
N GLY A 211 8.41 -12.96 -6.56
CA GLY A 211 9.06 -13.75 -7.61
C GLY A 211 10.53 -14.08 -7.30
N GLY A 212 11.04 -15.13 -7.94
CA GLY A 212 12.44 -15.58 -7.77
C GLY A 212 12.77 -15.99 -6.34
N GLY A 213 11.87 -16.63 -5.61
CA GLY A 213 12.08 -17.06 -4.22
C GLY A 213 12.10 -15.90 -3.20
N ARG A 214 11.75 -14.68 -3.60
CA ARG A 214 11.73 -13.52 -2.70
C ARG A 214 10.34 -13.31 -2.12
N TYR A 215 10.29 -12.97 -0.83
CA TYR A 215 9.06 -12.74 -0.08
C TYR A 215 9.16 -11.51 0.80
N MET A 216 8.14 -10.66 0.76
CA MET A 216 7.99 -9.58 1.72
C MET A 216 7.14 -10.08 2.89
N ILE A 217 7.67 -9.92 4.11
CA ILE A 217 7.02 -10.28 5.36
C ILE A 217 6.63 -9.00 6.09
N GLY A 218 5.37 -8.83 6.37
CA GLY A 218 4.88 -7.59 6.99
C GLY A 218 3.59 -7.74 7.76
N ALA A 219 3.23 -6.77 8.48
CA ALA A 219 4.05 -5.65 8.92
C ALA A 219 3.60 -5.25 10.33
N THR A 220 4.53 -4.75 11.11
CA THR A 220 4.15 -4.23 12.43
C THR A 220 3.28 -2.98 12.31
N MET A 221 2.49 -2.73 13.34
CA MET A 221 1.72 -1.50 13.54
C MET A 221 2.01 -0.96 14.93
N VAL A 222 2.76 0.13 15.00
CA VAL A 222 3.13 0.75 16.27
C VAL A 222 2.78 2.23 16.22
N GLU A 223 1.96 2.69 17.15
CA GLU A 223 1.65 4.11 17.33
C GLU A 223 2.91 4.84 17.82
N SER A 224 3.72 5.28 16.88
CA SER A 224 4.99 5.94 17.15
C SER A 224 5.44 6.79 15.96
N ALA A 225 5.91 7.98 16.24
CA ALA A 225 6.58 8.86 15.29
C ALA A 225 8.11 8.68 15.28
N ARG A 226 8.65 7.71 16.04
CA ARG A 226 10.10 7.50 16.13
C ARG A 226 10.63 6.91 14.80
N PRO A 227 11.49 7.61 14.09
CA PRO A 227 12.20 7.06 12.93
C PRO A 227 13.30 6.10 13.40
N GLY A 228 13.94 5.41 12.47
CA GLY A 228 15.09 4.55 12.75
C GLY A 228 14.94 3.15 12.20
N PRO A 229 15.94 2.29 12.39
CA PRO A 229 16.00 0.94 11.85
C PRO A 229 14.93 0.02 12.47
N VAL A 230 14.74 -1.15 11.87
CA VAL A 230 13.85 -2.20 12.39
C VAL A 230 14.29 -2.64 13.78
N THR A 231 13.32 -2.83 14.67
CA THR A 231 13.60 -3.28 16.05
C THR A 231 13.81 -4.78 16.11
N ALA A 232 14.61 -5.26 17.10
CA ALA A 232 14.79 -6.67 17.36
C ALA A 232 13.46 -7.39 17.61
N ARG A 233 12.51 -6.75 18.32
CA ARG A 233 11.17 -7.28 18.54
C ARG A 233 10.45 -7.54 17.21
N ALA A 234 10.46 -6.58 16.30
CA ALA A 234 9.80 -6.73 15.00
C ALA A 234 10.42 -7.86 14.17
N VAL A 235 11.75 -7.98 14.17
CA VAL A 235 12.44 -9.08 13.48
C VAL A 235 11.98 -10.42 14.02
N MET A 236 12.00 -10.60 15.35
CA MET A 236 11.57 -11.85 15.99
C MET A 236 10.10 -12.18 15.68
N GLU A 237 9.19 -11.21 15.79
CA GLU A 237 7.76 -11.40 15.53
C GLU A 237 7.50 -11.80 14.07
N LEU A 238 8.11 -11.10 13.12
CA LEU A 238 7.91 -11.34 11.68
C LEU A 238 8.54 -12.67 11.23
N LEU A 239 9.73 -13.01 11.69
CA LEU A 239 10.37 -14.31 11.41
C LEU A 239 9.58 -15.46 12.02
N SER A 240 9.10 -15.31 13.26
CA SER A 240 8.28 -16.33 13.92
C SER A 240 6.96 -16.55 13.18
N ALA A 241 6.35 -15.50 12.66
CA ALA A 241 5.12 -15.61 11.87
C ALA A 241 5.39 -16.28 10.51
N ALA A 242 6.47 -15.92 9.82
CA ALA A 242 6.87 -16.56 8.57
C ALA A 242 7.14 -18.06 8.78
N TYR A 243 7.89 -18.42 9.82
CA TYR A 243 8.17 -19.81 10.19
C TYR A 243 6.90 -20.60 10.56
N THR A 244 5.97 -19.96 11.27
CA THR A 244 4.65 -20.55 11.58
C THR A 244 3.88 -20.83 10.31
N LEU A 245 3.96 -19.97 9.31
CA LEU A 245 3.30 -20.17 8.03
C LEU A 245 3.93 -21.33 7.25
N HIS A 246 5.27 -21.32 7.08
CA HIS A 246 5.96 -22.36 6.34
C HIS A 246 7.37 -22.60 6.92
N PRO A 247 7.75 -23.88 7.25
CA PRO A 247 9.05 -24.19 7.90
C PRO A 247 10.26 -23.82 7.04
N GLY A 248 10.15 -23.82 5.72
CA GLY A 248 11.21 -23.41 4.81
C GLY A 248 11.69 -21.96 5.02
N PHE A 249 10.91 -21.11 5.68
CA PHE A 249 11.37 -19.79 6.06
C PHE A 249 12.41 -19.79 7.21
N ALA A 250 12.63 -20.92 7.88
CA ALA A 250 13.70 -21.01 8.86
C ALA A 250 15.11 -20.85 8.26
N GLU A 251 15.28 -21.35 7.03
CA GLU A 251 16.55 -21.30 6.29
C GLU A 251 16.62 -20.13 5.30
N ALA A 252 15.59 -19.24 5.30
CA ALA A 252 15.57 -18.10 4.41
C ALA A 252 16.62 -17.05 4.77
N GLU A 253 17.27 -16.50 3.77
CA GLU A 253 18.18 -15.36 3.94
C GLU A 253 17.36 -14.07 4.18
N VAL A 254 17.72 -13.28 5.19
CA VAL A 254 17.17 -11.93 5.39
C VAL A 254 17.91 -10.97 4.47
N ILE A 255 17.35 -10.66 3.30
CA ILE A 255 18.01 -9.83 2.27
C ILE A 255 17.77 -8.34 2.44
N ALA A 256 16.71 -7.94 3.11
CA ALA A 256 16.46 -6.55 3.46
C ALA A 256 15.55 -6.42 4.69
N THR A 257 15.71 -5.30 5.39
CA THR A 257 14.80 -4.87 6.46
C THR A 257 14.37 -3.45 6.20
N GLY A 258 13.15 -3.09 6.61
CA GLY A 258 12.65 -1.75 6.41
C GLY A 258 11.74 -1.29 7.53
N ALA A 259 11.89 -0.02 7.93
CA ALA A 259 10.99 0.65 8.86
C ALA A 259 10.55 1.99 8.27
N GLY A 260 9.26 2.26 8.29
CA GLY A 260 8.69 3.49 7.74
C GLY A 260 7.57 4.03 8.60
N LEU A 261 7.32 5.31 8.47
CA LEU A 261 6.25 6.01 9.17
C LEU A 261 5.09 6.25 8.18
N ARG A 262 3.95 5.65 8.46
CA ARG A 262 2.73 5.83 7.67
C ARG A 262 1.99 7.09 8.14
N PRO A 263 1.63 8.00 7.23
CA PRO A 263 0.79 9.14 7.58
C PRO A 263 -0.66 8.67 7.77
N ALA A 264 -1.26 8.99 8.90
CA ALA A 264 -2.64 8.62 9.21
C ALA A 264 -3.42 9.80 9.79
N PHE A 265 -4.65 10.00 9.36
CA PHE A 265 -5.61 10.85 10.05
C PHE A 265 -6.21 10.12 11.26
N PRO A 266 -6.85 10.82 12.20
CA PRO A 266 -7.40 10.21 13.43
C PRO A 266 -8.40 9.07 13.15
N ASP A 267 -9.18 9.18 12.08
CA ASP A 267 -10.19 8.21 11.64
C ASP A 267 -9.64 7.10 10.73
N ASN A 268 -8.34 7.14 10.39
CA ASN A 268 -7.67 6.27 9.42
C ASN A 268 -8.26 6.32 7.99
N ILE A 269 -9.01 7.36 7.65
CA ILE A 269 -9.58 7.55 6.31
C ILE A 269 -8.67 8.45 5.47
N PRO A 270 -8.08 7.96 4.38
CA PRO A 270 -7.37 8.78 3.42
C PRO A 270 -8.27 9.86 2.81
N ALA A 271 -7.75 11.06 2.64
CA ALA A 271 -8.56 12.18 2.17
C ALA A 271 -7.82 13.16 1.27
N LEU A 272 -8.60 13.83 0.42
CA LEU A 272 -8.25 15.13 -0.18
C LEU A 272 -8.60 16.22 0.83
N ARG A 273 -7.67 17.11 1.12
CA ARG A 273 -7.89 18.25 1.99
C ARG A 273 -7.46 19.53 1.28
N HIS A 274 -8.41 20.45 1.12
CA HIS A 274 -8.18 21.72 0.45
C HIS A 274 -7.76 22.78 1.46
N ALA A 275 -6.71 23.51 1.12
CA ALA A 275 -6.26 24.72 1.79
C ALA A 275 -6.18 25.87 0.76
N PRO A 276 -6.09 27.14 1.20
CA PRO A 276 -6.10 28.27 0.26
C PRO A 276 -5.00 28.22 -0.81
N ASP A 277 -3.84 27.68 -0.47
CA ASP A 277 -2.64 27.64 -1.33
C ASP A 277 -2.34 26.28 -1.92
N ARG A 278 -3.00 25.21 -1.47
CA ARG A 278 -2.73 23.83 -1.93
C ARG A 278 -3.86 22.84 -1.66
N THR A 279 -3.81 21.73 -2.37
CA THR A 279 -4.62 20.54 -2.04
C THR A 279 -3.70 19.44 -1.54
N HIS A 280 -4.05 18.81 -0.43
CA HIS A 280 -3.34 17.64 0.10
C HIS A 280 -4.04 16.35 -0.31
N LEU A 281 -3.28 15.36 -0.78
CA LEU A 281 -3.68 13.96 -0.86
C LEU A 281 -2.85 13.19 0.17
N ASN A 282 -3.46 12.88 1.32
CA ASN A 282 -2.71 12.37 2.46
C ASN A 282 -3.53 11.44 3.37
N GLY A 283 -2.93 11.03 4.50
CA GLY A 283 -3.58 10.16 5.48
C GLY A 283 -3.72 8.72 5.00
N LEU A 284 -2.91 8.27 4.04
CA LEU A 284 -3.07 6.98 3.38
C LEU A 284 -2.86 5.76 4.31
N TYR A 285 -2.26 5.94 5.48
CA TYR A 285 -2.07 4.91 6.49
C TYR A 285 -1.52 3.61 5.87
N ARG A 286 -2.24 2.50 5.99
CA ARG A 286 -1.92 1.22 5.37
C ARG A 286 -2.64 0.99 4.04
N HIS A 287 -3.52 1.91 3.64
CA HIS A 287 -4.39 1.77 2.48
C HIS A 287 -3.86 2.46 1.22
N GLY A 288 -2.57 2.83 1.18
CA GLY A 288 -2.01 3.66 0.12
C GLY A 288 -2.25 3.11 -1.29
N PHE A 289 -1.98 1.85 -1.54
CA PHE A 289 -2.16 1.24 -2.86
C PHE A 289 -3.62 0.97 -3.24
N LEU A 290 -4.55 0.99 -2.28
CA LEU A 290 -5.98 0.92 -2.52
C LEU A 290 -6.58 2.31 -2.77
N MET A 291 -6.21 3.31 -1.96
CA MET A 291 -6.91 4.58 -1.93
C MET A 291 -6.23 5.68 -2.76
N ALA A 292 -4.92 5.62 -2.97
CA ALA A 292 -4.24 6.65 -3.78
C ALA A 292 -4.77 6.71 -5.22
N PRO A 293 -5.02 5.61 -5.94
CA PRO A 293 -5.66 5.67 -7.26
C PRO A 293 -7.00 6.39 -7.26
N VAL A 294 -7.88 6.04 -6.33
CA VAL A 294 -9.23 6.59 -6.24
C VAL A 294 -9.21 8.08 -5.96
N LEU A 295 -8.45 8.48 -4.93
CA LEU A 295 -8.32 9.90 -4.58
C LEU A 295 -7.61 10.71 -5.68
N ALA A 296 -6.70 10.10 -6.42
CA ALA A 296 -6.06 10.73 -7.57
C ALA A 296 -7.05 10.99 -8.70
N GLU A 297 -7.96 10.05 -8.98
CA GLU A 297 -9.01 10.23 -9.97
C GLU A 297 -10.01 11.31 -9.53
N GLU A 298 -10.46 11.30 -8.27
CA GLU A 298 -11.33 12.34 -7.69
C GLU A 298 -10.67 13.73 -7.77
N LEU A 299 -9.38 13.83 -7.42
CA LEU A 299 -8.63 15.08 -7.54
C LEU A 299 -8.57 15.58 -8.98
N ALA A 300 -8.21 14.68 -9.91
CA ALA A 300 -8.04 15.06 -11.31
C ALA A 300 -9.37 15.44 -11.97
N GLU A 301 -10.47 14.81 -11.58
CA GLU A 301 -11.82 15.19 -12.01
C GLU A 301 -12.20 16.59 -11.51
N ALA A 302 -11.97 16.88 -10.23
CA ALA A 302 -12.23 18.17 -9.63
C ALA A 302 -11.43 19.30 -10.30
N LEU A 303 -10.16 19.06 -10.64
CA LEU A 303 -9.29 20.07 -11.27
C LEU A 303 -9.50 20.20 -12.79
N ALA A 304 -10.11 19.21 -13.44
CA ALA A 304 -10.46 19.28 -14.87
C ALA A 304 -11.82 19.94 -15.12
N SER A 305 -12.68 20.04 -14.10
CA SER A 305 -14.02 20.60 -14.23
C SER A 305 -13.99 22.12 -14.52
N PRO A 306 -14.83 22.66 -15.42
CA PRO A 306 -14.82 24.08 -15.84
C PRO A 306 -15.00 25.09 -14.70
N SER A 307 -15.67 24.71 -13.62
CA SER A 307 -15.91 25.55 -12.43
C SER A 307 -14.65 25.96 -11.68
N SER A 308 -13.52 25.26 -11.88
CA SER A 308 -12.25 25.59 -11.23
C SER A 308 -11.41 26.63 -12.01
N LYS A 309 -11.77 26.93 -13.26
CA LYS A 309 -11.03 27.91 -14.10
C LYS A 309 -11.32 29.37 -13.68
N ASP A 310 -12.45 29.63 -13.04
CA ASP A 310 -12.84 30.99 -12.62
C ASP A 310 -12.12 31.44 -11.33
N LEU A 311 -11.49 30.54 -10.57
CA LEU A 311 -10.76 30.87 -9.34
C LEU A 311 -9.27 31.23 -9.57
N THR A 312 -8.75 31.04 -10.78
CA THR A 312 -7.34 31.35 -11.10
C THR A 312 -7.14 32.69 -11.82
N HIS A 313 -8.19 33.46 -12.12
CA HIS A 313 -8.12 34.74 -12.81
C HIS A 313 -8.58 35.95 -11.97
N ALA A 314 -8.79 35.80 -10.67
CA ALA A 314 -9.03 36.93 -9.77
C ALA A 314 -7.79 37.18 -8.91
N HIS A 315 -6.86 37.95 -9.46
CA HIS A 315 -5.88 38.90 -8.93
C HIS A 315 -4.58 38.92 -9.73
#